data_d05e1518092889dd04b00278dcca1dbe
#
_entry.id   d05e1518092889dd04b00278dcca1dbe
#
_cell.length_a   1.000
_cell.length_b   1.000
_cell.length_c   1.000
_cell.angle_alpha   90.00
_cell.angle_beta   90.00
_cell.angle_gamma   90.00
#
_symmetry.space_group_name_H-M   'P 1'
#
loop_
_entity.id
_entity.type
_entity.pdbx_description
1 polymer ?
#
loop_
_entity_poly.entity_id
_entity_poly.type
_entity_poly.pdbx_seq_one_letter_code
_entity_poly.pdbx_strand_id
1 'polypeptide(L)'
;MERNVKLSTNAKNLRKNMTKEEAKLWYQFLCRYPYRFRRQYIIGNYITDFYCHQAKLVVELDGFQHCDPDEMEYDRKRTTYLHSQGLEVLRFSNLDVMRQFKCVCEAIDNAVKGRITCE
;
A
#
# COMPACT_ATOMS: atom_id res chain seq x y z
N MET A 1 -22.94 -3.20 6.87
CA MET A 1 -22.37 -2.04 6.21
C MET A 1 -22.31 -2.28 4.71
N GLU A 2 -22.92 -1.44 3.95
CA GLU A 2 -22.93 -1.61 2.50
C GLU A 2 -21.58 -1.31 1.89
N ARG A 3 -21.15 -2.19 0.98
CA ARG A 3 -19.90 -2.00 0.27
C ARG A 3 -20.08 -0.94 -0.82
N ASN A 4 -19.14 -0.01 -0.92
CA ASN A 4 -19.16 0.98 -2.00
C ASN A 4 -18.84 0.27 -3.33
N VAL A 5 -19.86 0.09 -4.17
CA VAL A 5 -19.76 -0.65 -5.43
C VAL A 5 -18.76 0.00 -6.38
N LYS A 6 -18.78 1.32 -6.48
CA LYS A 6 -17.87 2.06 -7.35
C LYS A 6 -16.40 1.86 -6.92
N LEU A 7 -16.14 1.92 -5.63
CA LEU A 7 -14.80 1.72 -5.09
C LEU A 7 -14.32 0.30 -5.33
N SER A 8 -15.20 -0.69 -5.15
CA SER A 8 -14.89 -2.09 -5.40
C SER A 8 -14.55 -2.34 -6.88
N THR A 9 -15.30 -1.72 -7.80
CA THR A 9 -15.05 -1.81 -9.25
C THR A 9 -13.71 -1.18 -9.60
N ASN A 10 -13.40 -0.01 -9.04
CA ASN A 10 -12.12 0.66 -9.27
C ASN A 10 -10.95 -0.20 -8.78
N ALA A 11 -11.09 -0.83 -7.61
CA ALA A 11 -10.05 -1.70 -7.08
C ALA A 11 -9.79 -2.91 -8.00
N LYS A 12 -10.86 -3.50 -8.56
CA LYS A 12 -10.72 -4.60 -9.53
C LYS A 12 -9.99 -4.15 -10.78
N ASN A 13 -10.33 -2.98 -11.30
CA ASN A 13 -9.69 -2.43 -12.49
C ASN A 13 -8.20 -2.18 -12.24
N LEU A 14 -7.86 -1.63 -11.09
CA LEU A 14 -6.46 -1.38 -10.72
C LEU A 14 -5.67 -2.67 -10.58
N ARG A 15 -6.28 -3.74 -10.03
CA ARG A 15 -5.61 -5.05 -9.95
C ARG A 15 -5.32 -5.64 -11.32
N LYS A 16 -6.19 -5.39 -12.30
CA LYS A 16 -5.98 -5.86 -13.67
C LYS A 16 -4.92 -5.03 -14.41
N ASN A 17 -4.82 -3.75 -14.07
CA ASN A 17 -3.97 -2.79 -14.78
C ASN A 17 -2.89 -2.23 -13.87
N MET A 18 -2.14 -3.12 -13.23
CA MET A 18 -1.05 -2.72 -12.36
C MET A 18 0.05 -2.01 -13.15
N THR A 19 0.65 -1.01 -12.52
CA THR A 19 1.85 -0.41 -13.08
C THR A 19 2.98 -1.42 -13.06
N LYS A 20 4.03 -1.17 -13.86
CA LYS A 20 5.19 -2.08 -13.88
C LYS A 20 5.87 -2.15 -12.51
N GLU A 21 5.88 -1.05 -11.76
CA GLU A 21 6.48 -1.00 -10.43
C GLU A 21 5.64 -1.81 -9.43
N GLU A 22 4.32 -1.68 -9.49
CA GLU A 22 3.43 -2.48 -8.65
C GLU A 22 3.57 -3.97 -8.99
N ALA A 23 3.61 -4.31 -10.28
CA ALA A 23 3.76 -5.69 -10.72
C ALA A 23 5.09 -6.27 -10.25
N LYS A 24 6.17 -5.50 -10.34
CA LYS A 24 7.48 -5.94 -9.88
C LYS A 24 7.46 -6.27 -8.39
N LEU A 25 6.94 -5.36 -7.57
CA LEU A 25 6.90 -5.58 -6.12
C LEU A 25 5.98 -6.75 -5.76
N TRP A 26 4.84 -6.86 -6.43
CA TRP A 26 3.89 -7.94 -6.16
C TRP A 26 4.44 -9.30 -6.55
N TYR A 27 4.84 -9.47 -7.83
CA TYR A 27 5.23 -10.79 -8.33
C TYR A 27 6.58 -11.26 -7.86
N GLN A 28 7.50 -10.34 -7.60
CA GLN A 28 8.86 -10.70 -7.17
C GLN A 28 9.02 -10.78 -5.66
N PHE A 29 8.09 -10.23 -4.89
CA PHE A 29 8.24 -10.22 -3.44
C PHE A 29 6.94 -10.49 -2.68
N LEU A 30 5.94 -9.63 -2.82
CA LEU A 30 4.79 -9.65 -1.93
C LEU A 30 3.90 -10.89 -2.07
N CYS A 31 3.72 -11.41 -3.29
CA CYS A 31 2.87 -12.59 -3.49
C CYS A 31 3.45 -13.86 -2.87
N ARG A 32 4.75 -13.87 -2.59
CA ARG A 32 5.44 -15.00 -1.98
C ARG A 32 5.80 -14.79 -0.52
N TYR A 33 5.44 -13.61 0.01
CA TYR A 33 5.81 -13.27 1.38
C TYR A 33 5.04 -14.15 2.38
N PRO A 34 5.68 -14.59 3.49
CA PRO A 34 5.04 -15.50 4.46
C PRO A 34 3.74 -14.97 5.05
N TYR A 35 3.63 -13.66 5.22
CA TYR A 35 2.40 -13.03 5.69
C TYR A 35 1.67 -12.45 4.51
N ARG A 36 0.38 -12.73 4.42
CA ARG A 36 -0.40 -12.42 3.22
C ARG A 36 -0.56 -10.93 2.99
N PHE A 37 -0.16 -10.46 1.81
CA PHE A 37 -0.47 -9.13 1.30
C PHE A 37 -1.63 -9.22 0.31
N ARG A 38 -2.44 -8.17 0.29
CA ARG A 38 -3.54 -8.03 -0.67
C ARG A 38 -3.28 -6.80 -1.53
N ARG A 39 -3.63 -6.89 -2.81
CA ARG A 39 -3.44 -5.80 -3.77
C ARG A 39 -4.69 -4.95 -3.83
N GLN A 40 -4.51 -3.62 -3.95
CA GLN A 40 -5.61 -2.69 -4.17
C GLN A 40 -6.76 -2.98 -3.21
N TYR A 41 -6.43 -2.91 -1.93
CA TYR A 41 -7.36 -3.28 -0.87
C TYR A 41 -8.09 -2.05 -0.34
N ILE A 42 -9.42 -2.17 -0.19
CA ILE A 42 -10.26 -1.06 0.27
C ILE A 42 -10.27 -1.01 1.79
N ILE A 43 -9.91 0.14 2.34
CA ILE A 43 -10.02 0.41 3.78
C ILE A 43 -10.82 1.69 3.94
N GLY A 44 -12.02 1.58 4.52
CA GLY A 44 -12.96 2.70 4.58
C GLY A 44 -13.34 3.14 3.18
N ASN A 45 -13.07 4.39 2.85
CA ASN A 45 -13.34 4.96 1.53
C ASN A 45 -12.09 5.10 0.66
N TYR A 46 -11.01 4.41 1.05
CA TYR A 46 -9.73 4.56 0.36
C TYR A 46 -9.26 3.23 -0.20
N ILE A 47 -8.62 3.28 -1.37
CA ILE A 47 -7.98 2.11 -1.97
C ILE A 47 -6.49 2.20 -1.63
N THR A 48 -5.96 1.15 -1.00
CA THR A 48 -4.54 1.06 -0.68
C THR A 48 -3.85 0.17 -1.70
N ASP A 49 -2.58 0.46 -2.03
CA ASP A 49 -1.87 -0.34 -3.03
C ASP A 49 -1.66 -1.78 -2.58
N PHE A 50 -1.10 -1.94 -1.37
CA PHE A 50 -0.88 -3.26 -0.78
C PHE A 50 -1.20 -3.21 0.70
N TYR A 51 -1.82 -4.24 1.22
CA TYR A 51 -2.21 -4.31 2.63
C TYR A 51 -1.91 -5.67 3.24
N CYS A 52 -1.27 -5.68 4.41
CA CYS A 52 -1.05 -6.87 5.21
C CYS A 52 -1.85 -6.75 6.51
N HIS A 53 -2.89 -7.56 6.63
CA HIS A 53 -3.78 -7.50 7.79
C HIS A 53 -3.07 -7.91 9.09
N GLN A 54 -2.22 -8.93 9.03
CA GLN A 54 -1.55 -9.44 10.22
C GLN A 54 -0.59 -8.43 10.82
N ALA A 55 0.09 -7.65 9.99
CA ALA A 55 0.99 -6.60 10.45
C ALA A 55 0.30 -5.25 10.57
N LYS A 56 -0.93 -5.13 10.08
CA LYS A 56 -1.66 -3.86 9.99
C LYS A 56 -0.80 -2.81 9.31
N LEU A 57 -0.26 -3.20 8.17
CA LEU A 57 0.68 -2.40 7.39
C LEU A 57 0.14 -2.16 5.99
N VAL A 58 0.14 -0.90 5.58
CA VAL A 58 -0.16 -0.47 4.22
C VAL A 58 1.14 -0.11 3.54
N VAL A 59 1.37 -0.63 2.33
CA VAL A 59 2.52 -0.27 1.51
C VAL A 59 2.01 0.45 0.27
N GLU A 60 2.56 1.61 -0.01
CA GLU A 60 2.15 2.44 -1.13
C GLU A 60 3.32 2.81 -2.01
N LEU A 61 3.07 2.83 -3.32
CA LEU A 61 4.06 3.27 -4.29
C LEU A 61 3.60 4.60 -4.86
N ASP A 62 4.40 5.64 -4.68
CA ASP A 62 4.09 6.97 -5.17
C ASP A 62 4.82 7.22 -6.47
N GLY A 63 4.07 7.70 -7.46
CA GLY A 63 4.65 8.13 -8.71
C GLY A 63 5.17 9.55 -8.59
N PHE A 64 4.81 10.38 -9.56
CA PHE A 64 5.20 11.77 -9.57
C PHE A 64 4.46 12.53 -8.47
N GLN A 65 5.21 13.25 -7.63
CA GLN A 65 4.60 14.05 -6.57
C GLN A 65 4.10 15.38 -7.13
N HIS A 66 2.80 15.59 -7.02
CA HIS A 66 2.18 16.87 -7.35
C HIS A 66 2.16 17.75 -6.11
N CYS A 67 2.50 19.02 -6.30
CA CYS A 67 2.44 20.00 -5.21
C CYS A 67 1.08 20.72 -5.18
N ASP A 68 0.03 20.05 -5.63
CA ASP A 68 -1.33 20.59 -5.58
C ASP A 68 -1.83 20.60 -4.13
N PRO A 69 -2.20 21.76 -3.57
CA PRO A 69 -2.67 21.84 -2.19
C PRO A 69 -3.88 20.94 -1.90
N ASP A 70 -4.79 20.78 -2.86
CA ASP A 70 -5.98 19.93 -2.68
C ASP A 70 -5.59 18.45 -2.59
N GLU A 71 -4.65 18.02 -3.41
CA GLU A 71 -4.15 16.64 -3.38
C GLU A 71 -3.36 16.36 -2.10
N MET A 72 -2.58 17.33 -1.65
CA MET A 72 -1.84 17.22 -0.39
C MET A 72 -2.78 17.11 0.80
N GLU A 73 -3.84 17.88 0.81
CA GLU A 73 -4.85 17.84 1.88
C GLU A 73 -5.60 16.50 1.87
N TYR A 74 -5.97 16.02 0.69
CA TYR A 74 -6.61 14.72 0.55
C TYR A 74 -5.70 13.60 1.08
N ASP A 75 -4.44 13.63 0.71
CA ASP A 75 -3.46 12.63 1.15
C ASP A 75 -3.25 12.68 2.67
N ARG A 76 -3.21 13.88 3.23
CA ARG A 76 -3.07 14.05 4.68
C ARG A 76 -4.27 13.45 5.42
N LYS A 77 -5.48 13.73 4.96
CA LYS A 77 -6.70 13.16 5.55
C LYS A 77 -6.73 11.64 5.43
N ARG A 78 -6.33 11.13 4.29
CA ARG A 78 -6.25 9.70 4.04
C ARG A 78 -5.28 9.03 5.01
N THR A 79 -4.08 9.57 5.14
CA THR A 79 -3.05 9.04 6.04
C THR A 79 -3.52 9.11 7.50
N THR A 80 -4.13 10.22 7.90
CA THR A 80 -4.66 10.37 9.25
C THR A 80 -5.72 9.33 9.54
N TYR A 81 -6.62 9.09 8.57
CA TYR A 81 -7.64 8.06 8.74
C TYR A 81 -7.02 6.67 8.93
N LEU A 82 -6.07 6.32 8.07
CA LEU A 82 -5.42 5.01 8.17
C LEU A 82 -4.71 4.83 9.50
N HIS A 83 -4.02 5.86 9.98
CA HIS A 83 -3.38 5.82 11.30
C HIS A 83 -4.41 5.66 12.41
N SER A 84 -5.58 6.28 12.29
CA SER A 84 -6.64 6.16 13.30
C SER A 84 -7.19 4.74 13.39
N GLN A 85 -7.02 3.93 12.33
CA GLN A 85 -7.42 2.53 12.31
C GLN A 85 -6.32 1.60 12.83
N GLY A 86 -5.25 2.15 13.36
CA GLY A 86 -4.13 1.36 13.88
C GLY A 86 -3.18 0.85 12.81
N LEU A 87 -3.24 1.45 11.61
CA LEU A 87 -2.42 1.01 10.49
C LEU A 87 -1.20 1.89 10.34
N GLU A 88 -0.08 1.27 9.96
CA GLU A 88 1.11 1.99 9.56
C GLU A 88 1.13 2.09 8.03
N VAL A 89 1.54 3.23 7.50
CA VAL A 89 1.66 3.45 6.07
C VAL A 89 3.13 3.60 5.72
N LEU A 90 3.62 2.72 4.86
CA LEU A 90 4.99 2.72 4.40
C LEU A 90 5.00 3.10 2.92
N ARG A 91 5.69 4.16 2.56
CA ARG A 91 5.69 4.67 1.19
C ARG A 91 7.06 4.58 0.55
N PHE A 92 7.05 4.19 -0.73
CA PHE A 92 8.25 4.16 -1.55
C PHE A 92 7.94 4.85 -2.87
N SER A 93 8.95 5.45 -3.48
CA SER A 93 8.78 5.98 -4.82
C SER A 93 8.85 4.84 -5.84
N ASN A 94 8.25 5.05 -7.01
CA ASN A 94 8.39 4.10 -8.10
C ASN A 94 9.86 3.91 -8.48
N LEU A 95 10.63 4.98 -8.38
CA LEU A 95 12.07 4.94 -8.66
C LEU A 95 12.81 4.02 -7.70
N ASP A 96 12.44 4.06 -6.41
CA ASP A 96 13.03 3.17 -5.41
C ASP A 96 12.80 1.71 -5.76
N VAL A 97 11.58 1.38 -6.19
CA VAL A 97 11.25 0.00 -6.58
C VAL A 97 12.12 -0.45 -7.74
N MET A 98 12.39 0.43 -8.70
CA MET A 98 13.17 0.07 -9.89
C MET A 98 14.67 0.05 -9.65
N ARG A 99 15.18 0.92 -8.79
CA ARG A 99 16.62 1.09 -8.57
C ARG A 99 17.13 0.54 -7.25
N GLN A 100 16.28 0.47 -6.23
CA GLN A 100 16.65 0.04 -4.89
C GLN A 100 15.71 -1.07 -4.41
N PHE A 101 15.38 -2.00 -5.28
CA PHE A 101 14.38 -3.03 -5.02
C PHE A 101 14.69 -3.82 -3.75
N LYS A 102 15.95 -4.21 -3.58
CA LYS A 102 16.36 -4.96 -2.39
C LYS A 102 16.13 -4.17 -1.11
N CYS A 103 16.43 -2.88 -1.14
CA CYS A 103 16.20 -2.01 0.02
C CYS A 103 14.73 -1.87 0.34
N VAL A 104 13.88 -1.77 -0.71
CA VAL A 104 12.44 -1.70 -0.54
C VAL A 104 11.93 -2.98 0.13
N CYS A 105 12.35 -4.15 -0.37
CA CYS A 105 11.95 -5.43 0.20
C CYS A 105 12.40 -5.59 1.64
N GLU A 106 13.63 -5.19 1.96
CA GLU A 106 14.15 -5.25 3.32
C GLU A 106 13.38 -4.33 4.26
N ALA A 107 13.03 -3.13 3.80
CA ALA A 107 12.26 -2.19 4.60
C ALA A 107 10.87 -2.74 4.92
N ILE A 108 10.22 -3.36 3.94
CA ILE A 108 8.91 -3.97 4.15
C ILE A 108 9.02 -5.14 5.13
N ASP A 109 10.01 -6.01 4.94
CA ASP A 109 10.22 -7.16 5.82
C ASP A 109 10.47 -6.72 7.26
N ASN A 110 11.32 -5.72 7.46
CA ASN A 110 11.61 -5.19 8.79
C ASN A 110 10.37 -4.57 9.43
N ALA A 111 9.57 -3.84 8.65
CA ALA A 111 8.34 -3.24 9.16
C ALA A 111 7.33 -4.31 9.59
N VAL A 112 7.15 -5.35 8.78
CA VAL A 112 6.24 -6.45 9.11
C VAL A 112 6.71 -7.15 10.38
N LYS A 113 7.97 -7.51 10.46
CA LYS A 113 8.51 -8.22 11.63
C LYS A 113 8.40 -7.40 12.90
N GLY A 114 8.66 -6.10 12.82
CA GLY A 114 8.54 -5.21 13.96
C GLY A 114 7.11 -5.11 14.49
N ARG A 115 6.14 -5.14 13.61
CA ARG A 115 4.74 -5.04 14.00
C ARG A 115 4.17 -6.36 14.53
N ILE A 116 4.64 -7.48 14.02
CA ILE A 116 4.14 -8.79 14.42
C ILE A 116 4.77 -9.24 15.75
N THR A 117 6.02 -8.93 15.97
CA THR A 117 6.73 -9.36 17.18
C THR A 117 6.48 -8.48 18.41
N CYS A 118 5.74 -7.39 18.24
CA CYS A 118 5.43 -6.48 19.36
C CYS A 118 4.24 -6.93 20.22
N GLU A 119 3.87 -8.18 20.15
CA GLU A 119 2.80 -8.73 21.01
C GLU A 119 3.30 -9.15 22.37
#